data_a0308f8a3fbc1533b77c1373e8fb0819
#
_entry.id   a0308f8a3fbc1533b77c1373e8fb0819
#
_cell.length_a   1.000
_cell.length_b   1.000
_cell.length_c   1.000
_cell.angle_alpha   90.00
_cell.angle_beta   90.00
_cell.angle_gamma   90.00
#
_symmetry.space_group_name_H-M   'P 1'
#
loop_
_entity.id
_entity.type
_entity.pdbx_description
1 polymer ?
#
loop_
_entity_poly.entity_id
_entity_poly.type
_entity_poly.pdbx_seq_one_letter_code
_entity_poly.pdbx_strand_id
1 'polypeptide(L)'
;MTGTLGQDTTNQICGSYDAVLEKSPNVEVVFEGAGNWGATDAAPLAENWLASGKEIDAIVCNNDGMALGVVPVLKSAGKSEQIKVYGLDATNEGLKAVDSGEMAATIYVDSKAEIEKAFEMLEDLKAGKKVDAEYKVPSVLVTKENVKEYMK
;
A
#
# COMPACT_ATOMS: atom_id res chain seq x y z
N MET A 1 -2.42 5.71 -6.56
CA MET A 1 -1.22 6.57 -6.40
C MET A 1 -0.01 5.67 -6.34
N THR A 2 0.99 5.91 -7.17
CA THR A 2 2.10 4.98 -7.42
C THR A 2 3.40 5.46 -6.78
N GLY A 3 4.34 4.54 -6.56
CA GLY A 3 5.73 4.87 -6.27
C GLY A 3 6.42 5.56 -7.46
N THR A 4 7.73 5.67 -7.41
CA THR A 4 8.52 6.29 -8.49
C THR A 4 8.41 5.46 -9.77
N LEU A 5 8.04 6.11 -10.88
CA LEU A 5 7.85 5.44 -12.16
C LEU A 5 9.16 4.80 -12.66
N GLY A 6 9.04 3.61 -13.22
CA GLY A 6 10.16 2.84 -13.77
C GLY A 6 10.92 1.99 -12.74
N GLN A 7 10.59 2.06 -11.46
CA GLN A 7 11.13 1.13 -10.45
C GLN A 7 10.41 -0.22 -10.54
N ASP A 8 11.16 -1.31 -10.39
CA ASP A 8 10.61 -2.67 -10.45
C ASP A 8 9.52 -2.90 -9.40
N THR A 9 9.71 -2.41 -8.18
CA THR A 9 8.70 -2.50 -7.10
C THR A 9 7.41 -1.79 -7.50
N THR A 10 7.49 -0.57 -8.07
CA THR A 10 6.32 0.15 -8.57
C THR A 10 5.59 -0.66 -9.63
N ASN A 11 6.35 -1.18 -10.62
CA ASN A 11 5.79 -1.96 -11.73
C ASN A 11 5.10 -3.24 -11.23
N GLN A 12 5.69 -3.94 -10.26
CA GLN A 12 5.11 -5.16 -9.68
C GLN A 12 3.82 -4.88 -8.91
N ILE A 13 3.79 -3.83 -8.09
CA ILE A 13 2.59 -3.45 -7.33
C ILE A 13 1.48 -3.01 -8.30
N CYS A 14 1.78 -2.13 -9.25
CA CYS A 14 0.80 -1.66 -10.24
C CYS A 14 0.28 -2.83 -11.09
N GLY A 15 1.14 -3.71 -11.58
CA GLY A 15 0.71 -4.90 -12.33
C GLY A 15 -0.20 -5.83 -11.52
N SER A 16 -0.03 -5.88 -10.19
CA SER A 16 -0.94 -6.62 -9.31
C SER A 16 -2.33 -5.96 -9.23
N TYR A 17 -2.39 -4.63 -9.21
CA TYR A 17 -3.65 -3.89 -9.26
C TYR A 17 -4.35 -4.08 -10.61
N ASP A 18 -3.62 -3.96 -11.73
CA ASP A 18 -4.15 -4.16 -13.07
C ASP A 18 -4.82 -5.53 -13.22
N ALA A 19 -4.15 -6.58 -12.73
CA ALA A 19 -4.68 -7.94 -12.76
C ALA A 19 -5.99 -8.14 -11.94
N VAL A 20 -6.21 -7.31 -10.92
CA VAL A 20 -7.46 -7.28 -10.14
C VAL A 20 -8.51 -6.44 -10.87
N LEU A 21 -8.12 -5.28 -11.40
CA LEU A 21 -9.02 -4.35 -12.11
C LEU A 21 -9.62 -4.98 -13.36
N GLU A 22 -8.85 -5.78 -14.13
CA GLU A 22 -9.35 -6.55 -15.27
C GLU A 22 -10.53 -7.45 -14.93
N LYS A 23 -10.62 -7.91 -13.68
CA LYS A 23 -11.69 -8.79 -13.16
C LYS A 23 -12.78 -8.03 -12.42
N SER A 24 -12.67 -6.70 -12.34
CA SER A 24 -13.54 -5.84 -11.54
C SER A 24 -14.23 -4.78 -12.42
N PRO A 25 -15.18 -5.17 -13.28
CA PRO A 25 -15.77 -4.26 -14.28
C PRO A 25 -16.55 -3.06 -13.69
N ASN A 26 -16.83 -3.10 -12.38
CA ASN A 26 -17.50 -2.01 -11.67
C ASN A 26 -16.54 -1.01 -11.00
N VAL A 27 -15.22 -1.18 -11.21
CA VAL A 27 -14.19 -0.29 -10.68
C VAL A 27 -13.58 0.49 -11.83
N GLU A 28 -13.61 1.82 -11.72
CA GLU A 28 -12.98 2.74 -12.67
C GLU A 28 -11.78 3.43 -12.01
N VAL A 29 -10.64 3.44 -12.68
CA VAL A 29 -9.49 4.23 -12.28
C VAL A 29 -9.63 5.62 -12.87
N VAL A 30 -10.10 6.59 -12.08
CA VAL A 30 -10.33 7.98 -12.52
C VAL A 30 -9.06 8.83 -12.52
N PHE A 31 -8.06 8.45 -11.73
CA PHE A 31 -6.76 9.12 -11.65
C PHE A 31 -5.65 8.14 -11.38
N GLU A 32 -4.48 8.42 -11.95
CA GLU A 32 -3.22 7.82 -11.60
C GLU A 32 -2.13 8.89 -11.50
N GLY A 33 -1.18 8.72 -10.58
CA GLY A 33 -0.08 9.67 -10.42
C GLY A 33 1.00 9.15 -9.48
N ALA A 34 2.24 9.58 -9.73
CA ALA A 34 3.40 9.18 -8.95
C ALA A 34 3.54 10.06 -7.70
N GLY A 35 3.32 9.49 -6.53
CA GLY A 35 3.58 10.10 -5.22
C GLY A 35 4.98 9.77 -4.68
N ASN A 36 5.83 9.10 -5.50
CA ASN A 36 7.26 8.89 -5.26
C ASN A 36 7.60 8.37 -3.85
N TRP A 37 6.76 7.48 -3.31
CA TRP A 37 6.87 6.86 -2.00
C TRP A 37 6.72 7.80 -0.80
N GLY A 38 6.43 9.09 -1.02
CA GLY A 38 6.45 10.10 0.03
C GLY A 38 5.19 10.96 0.15
N ALA A 39 4.89 11.40 1.38
CA ALA A 39 3.77 12.29 1.67
C ALA A 39 3.87 13.63 0.95
N THR A 40 5.07 14.15 0.75
CA THR A 40 5.34 15.46 0.14
C THR A 40 4.83 15.52 -1.31
N ASP A 41 4.99 14.44 -2.07
CA ASP A 41 4.53 14.37 -3.46
C ASP A 41 3.08 13.87 -3.54
N ALA A 42 2.66 13.05 -2.58
CA ALA A 42 1.32 12.50 -2.51
C ALA A 42 0.23 13.56 -2.21
N ALA A 43 0.50 14.47 -1.28
CA ALA A 43 -0.48 15.48 -0.86
C ALA A 43 -0.93 16.40 -2.00
N PRO A 44 -0.04 17.03 -2.80
CA PRO A 44 -0.45 17.86 -3.93
C PRO A 44 -1.23 17.09 -5.00
N LEU A 45 -0.94 15.80 -5.21
CA LEU A 45 -1.72 14.97 -6.13
C LEU A 45 -3.16 14.81 -5.63
N ALA A 46 -3.34 14.49 -4.35
CA ALA A 46 -4.67 14.36 -3.75
C ALA A 46 -5.45 15.68 -3.81
N GLU A 47 -4.80 16.82 -3.53
CA GLU A 47 -5.41 18.15 -3.67
C GLU A 47 -5.89 18.40 -5.10
N ASN A 48 -5.07 18.11 -6.11
CA ASN A 48 -5.42 18.28 -7.53
C ASN A 48 -6.58 17.35 -7.93
N TRP A 49 -6.59 16.11 -7.46
CA TRP A 49 -7.67 15.17 -7.75
C TRP A 49 -9.00 15.63 -7.16
N LEU A 50 -9.00 16.12 -5.91
CA LEU A 50 -10.19 16.67 -5.28
C LEU A 50 -10.67 17.96 -6.01
N ALA A 51 -9.76 18.82 -6.42
CA ALA A 51 -10.09 20.06 -7.14
C ALA A 51 -10.69 19.80 -8.53
N SER A 52 -10.49 18.62 -9.12
CA SER A 52 -11.05 18.28 -10.44
C SER A 52 -12.57 18.17 -10.44
N GLY A 53 -13.19 17.97 -9.28
CA GLY A 53 -14.63 17.76 -9.14
C GLY A 53 -15.13 16.37 -9.55
N LYS A 54 -14.24 15.43 -9.94
CA LYS A 54 -14.63 14.04 -10.17
C LYS A 54 -14.96 13.34 -8.85
N GLU A 55 -15.89 12.42 -8.91
CA GLU A 55 -16.19 11.55 -7.77
C GLU A 55 -15.05 10.57 -7.56
N ILE A 56 -14.65 10.41 -6.30
CA ILE A 56 -13.59 9.49 -5.85
C ILE A 56 -14.12 8.76 -4.62
N ASP A 57 -14.19 7.44 -4.67
CA ASP A 57 -14.62 6.60 -3.55
C ASP A 57 -13.43 6.14 -2.70
N ALA A 58 -12.27 5.94 -3.35
CA ALA A 58 -11.08 5.44 -2.71
C ALA A 58 -9.79 5.98 -3.34
N ILE A 59 -8.75 6.13 -2.53
CA ILE A 59 -7.38 6.39 -2.95
C ILE A 59 -6.51 5.24 -2.46
N VAL A 60 -5.98 4.47 -3.41
CA VAL A 60 -5.07 3.35 -3.14
C VAL A 60 -3.64 3.81 -3.40
N CYS A 61 -2.79 3.69 -2.40
CA CYS A 61 -1.39 4.09 -2.44
C CYS A 61 -0.47 2.87 -2.39
N ASN A 62 0.63 2.89 -3.15
CA ASN A 62 1.60 1.80 -3.16
C ASN A 62 2.36 1.67 -1.83
N ASN A 63 2.25 2.64 -0.90
CA ASN A 63 2.73 2.51 0.47
C ASN A 63 1.98 3.40 1.47
N ASP A 64 2.22 3.17 2.77
CA ASP A 64 1.65 3.97 3.86
C ASP A 64 2.15 5.41 3.87
N GLY A 65 3.40 5.65 3.48
CA GLY A 65 3.98 6.99 3.45
C GLY A 65 3.18 7.95 2.57
N MET A 66 2.79 7.51 1.39
CA MET A 66 1.91 8.27 0.49
C MET A 66 0.48 8.37 1.05
N ALA A 67 -0.07 7.26 1.57
CA ALA A 67 -1.40 7.24 2.18
C ALA A 67 -1.53 8.26 3.32
N LEU A 68 -0.52 8.33 4.18
CA LEU A 68 -0.43 9.33 5.26
C LEU A 68 -0.31 10.78 4.75
N GLY A 69 0.19 10.97 3.54
CA GLY A 69 0.17 12.29 2.87
C GLY A 69 -1.23 12.67 2.38
N VAL A 70 -2.05 11.70 1.98
CA VAL A 70 -3.43 11.89 1.52
C VAL A 70 -4.38 12.21 2.68
N VAL A 71 -4.22 11.54 3.82
CA VAL A 71 -5.12 11.65 4.98
C VAL A 71 -5.38 13.09 5.41
N PRO A 72 -4.37 13.97 5.68
CA PRO A 72 -4.61 15.35 6.09
C PRO A 72 -5.30 16.19 5.00
N VAL A 73 -5.08 15.88 3.72
CA VAL A 73 -5.75 16.56 2.61
C VAL A 73 -7.25 16.27 2.65
N LEU A 74 -7.64 15.00 2.78
CA LEU A 74 -9.06 14.61 2.89
C LEU A 74 -9.72 15.22 4.13
N LYS A 75 -9.00 15.27 5.26
CA LYS A 75 -9.48 15.86 6.50
C LYS A 75 -9.75 17.36 6.32
N SER A 76 -8.83 18.09 5.70
CA SER A 76 -8.97 19.51 5.42
C SER A 76 -10.12 19.81 4.45
N ALA A 77 -10.37 18.92 3.50
CA ALA A 77 -11.45 19.01 2.54
C ALA A 77 -12.81 18.51 3.08
N GLY A 78 -12.87 17.98 4.31
CA GLY A 78 -14.09 17.37 4.88
C GLY A 78 -14.54 16.10 4.17
N LYS A 79 -13.61 15.37 3.55
CA LYS A 79 -13.88 14.17 2.72
C LYS A 79 -13.49 12.84 3.36
N SER A 80 -12.96 12.83 4.58
CA SER A 80 -12.45 11.62 5.25
C SER A 80 -13.48 10.49 5.39
N GLU A 81 -14.76 10.81 5.54
CA GLU A 81 -15.82 9.80 5.64
C GLU A 81 -16.26 9.26 4.27
N GLN A 82 -16.05 10.06 3.22
CA GLN A 82 -16.51 9.75 1.87
C GLN A 82 -15.48 8.97 1.06
N ILE A 83 -14.19 9.28 1.24
CA ILE A 83 -13.09 8.72 0.45
C ILE A 83 -12.24 7.82 1.34
N LYS A 84 -12.14 6.54 0.99
CA LYS A 84 -11.34 5.57 1.75
C LYS A 84 -9.89 5.58 1.29
N VAL A 85 -8.95 5.54 2.23
CA VAL A 85 -7.51 5.54 1.94
C VAL A 85 -6.93 4.17 2.28
N TYR A 86 -6.16 3.63 1.35
CA TYR A 86 -5.49 2.35 1.48
C TYR A 86 -3.99 2.52 1.28
N GLY A 87 -3.21 1.84 2.11
CA GLY A 87 -1.75 1.81 2.04
C GLY A 87 -1.19 0.40 1.90
N LEU A 88 0.12 0.30 2.00
CA LEU A 88 0.91 -0.94 2.05
C LEU A 88 2.13 -0.67 2.92
N ASP A 89 2.62 -1.65 3.62
CA ASP A 89 3.79 -1.79 4.49
C ASP A 89 3.42 -2.03 5.96
N ALA A 90 2.24 -1.64 6.42
CA ALA A 90 1.83 -1.67 7.84
C ALA A 90 2.87 -1.01 8.76
N THR A 91 3.32 0.17 8.38
CA THR A 91 4.21 0.98 9.21
C THR A 91 3.53 1.34 10.55
N ASN A 92 4.31 1.67 11.57
CA ASN A 92 3.73 2.06 12.86
C ASN A 92 2.73 3.22 12.74
N GLU A 93 3.02 4.19 11.87
CA GLU A 93 2.15 5.33 11.58
C GLU A 93 0.92 4.91 10.78
N GLY A 94 1.09 4.03 9.77
CA GLY A 94 -0.01 3.44 9.01
C GLY A 94 -0.97 2.64 9.89
N LEU A 95 -0.43 1.79 10.78
CA LEU A 95 -1.23 1.03 11.75
C LEU A 95 -2.04 1.94 12.68
N LYS A 96 -1.45 3.04 13.18
CA LYS A 96 -2.16 4.04 13.99
C LYS A 96 -3.29 4.71 13.19
N ALA A 97 -3.05 5.02 11.92
CA ALA A 97 -4.05 5.62 11.05
C ALA A 97 -5.21 4.64 10.73
N VAL A 98 -4.92 3.35 10.60
CA VAL A 98 -5.96 2.30 10.49
C VAL A 98 -6.74 2.16 11.80
N ASP A 99 -6.06 2.13 12.93
CA ASP A 99 -6.71 2.05 14.26
C ASP A 99 -7.63 3.24 14.55
N SER A 100 -7.19 4.45 14.19
CA SER A 100 -8.01 5.66 14.31
C SER A 100 -9.15 5.77 13.28
N GLY A 101 -9.08 5.00 12.20
CA GLY A 101 -10.03 5.02 11.09
C GLY A 101 -9.72 6.10 10.03
N GLU A 102 -8.56 6.76 10.10
CA GLU A 102 -8.08 7.70 9.08
C GLU A 102 -7.65 6.99 7.79
N MET A 103 -7.18 5.74 7.89
CA MET A 103 -7.00 4.82 6.77
C MET A 103 -7.96 3.64 6.91
N ALA A 104 -8.47 3.14 5.79
CA ALA A 104 -9.35 1.98 5.77
C ALA A 104 -8.60 0.67 6.02
N ALA A 105 -7.41 0.54 5.43
CA ALA A 105 -6.55 -0.62 5.60
C ALA A 105 -5.12 -0.34 5.13
N THR A 106 -4.20 -1.21 5.55
CA THR A 106 -2.86 -1.37 4.98
C THR A 106 -2.55 -2.86 4.80
N ILE A 107 -1.49 -3.18 4.08
CA ILE A 107 -1.03 -4.55 3.89
C ILE A 107 0.25 -4.77 4.70
N TYR A 108 0.21 -5.74 5.62
CA TYR A 108 1.39 -6.19 6.34
C TYR A 108 2.17 -7.20 5.51
N VAL A 109 3.46 -6.95 5.34
CA VAL A 109 4.44 -7.90 4.80
C VAL A 109 5.38 -8.29 5.90
N ASP A 110 5.53 -9.59 6.16
CA ASP A 110 6.40 -10.10 7.23
C ASP A 110 7.87 -10.10 6.78
N SER A 111 8.49 -8.93 6.84
CA SER A 111 9.91 -8.76 6.48
C SER A 111 10.85 -9.59 7.35
N LYS A 112 10.45 -9.93 8.58
CA LYS A 112 11.24 -10.84 9.43
C LYS A 112 11.24 -12.24 8.84
N ALA A 113 10.07 -12.78 8.49
CA ALA A 113 9.93 -14.08 7.85
C ALA A 113 10.67 -14.13 6.49
N GLU A 114 10.64 -13.03 5.72
CA GLU A 114 11.41 -12.91 4.46
C GLU A 114 12.91 -13.07 4.71
N ILE A 115 13.45 -12.35 5.69
CA ILE A 115 14.88 -12.39 6.02
C ILE A 115 15.26 -13.74 6.59
N GLU A 116 14.47 -14.31 7.50
CA GLU A 116 14.71 -15.64 8.06
C GLU A 116 14.76 -16.71 6.96
N LYS A 117 13.81 -16.64 6.01
CA LYS A 117 13.78 -17.55 4.86
C LYS A 117 14.98 -17.38 3.94
N ALA A 118 15.41 -16.14 3.70
CA ALA A 118 16.60 -15.88 2.90
C ALA A 118 17.87 -16.50 3.53
N PHE A 119 18.03 -16.41 4.84
CA PHE A 119 19.13 -17.06 5.57
C PHE A 119 19.06 -18.59 5.50
N GLU A 120 17.87 -19.17 5.70
CA GLU A 120 17.66 -20.63 5.56
C GLU A 120 18.07 -21.09 4.15
N MET A 121 17.61 -20.40 3.11
CA MET A 121 17.97 -20.74 1.74
C MET A 121 19.49 -20.62 1.48
N LEU A 122 20.15 -19.62 2.07
CA LEU A 122 21.60 -19.47 1.98
C LEU A 122 22.35 -20.63 2.63
N GLU A 123 21.90 -21.11 3.79
CA GLU A 123 22.49 -22.28 4.46
C GLU A 123 22.28 -23.55 3.63
N ASP A 124 21.11 -23.73 3.04
CA ASP A 124 20.82 -24.86 2.16
C ASP A 124 21.71 -24.85 0.91
N LEU A 125 21.92 -23.68 0.28
CA LEU A 125 22.85 -23.53 -0.84
C LEU A 125 24.29 -23.86 -0.45
N LYS A 126 24.75 -23.42 0.72
CA LYS A 126 26.09 -23.77 1.25
C LYS A 126 26.25 -25.26 1.50
N ALA A 127 25.16 -25.95 1.89
CA ALA A 127 25.12 -27.37 2.08
C ALA A 127 24.98 -28.19 0.76
N GLY A 128 24.97 -27.51 -0.39
CA GLY A 128 24.83 -28.14 -1.70
C GLY A 128 23.39 -28.59 -2.03
N LYS A 129 22.40 -28.16 -1.25
CA LYS A 129 21.00 -28.45 -1.53
C LYS A 129 20.45 -27.53 -2.63
N LYS A 130 19.41 -27.99 -3.29
CA LYS A 130 18.64 -27.15 -4.22
C LYS A 130 17.67 -26.29 -3.42
N VAL A 131 17.55 -25.02 -3.79
CA VAL A 131 16.53 -24.10 -3.31
C VAL A 131 15.64 -23.67 -4.47
N ASP A 132 14.42 -23.30 -4.15
CA ASP A 132 13.50 -22.74 -5.13
C ASP A 132 13.99 -21.38 -5.63
N ALA A 133 13.73 -21.08 -6.90
CA ALA A 133 14.11 -19.79 -7.50
C ALA A 133 13.27 -18.62 -6.97
N GLU A 134 12.09 -18.90 -6.43
CA GLU A 134 11.16 -17.92 -5.91
C GLU A 134 10.51 -18.46 -4.62
N TYR A 135 10.42 -17.61 -3.62
CA TYR A 135 9.68 -17.87 -2.40
C TYR A 135 8.73 -16.70 -2.10
N LYS A 136 7.45 -17.01 -1.89
CA LYS A 136 6.43 -16.02 -1.58
C LYS A 136 6.13 -16.02 -0.08
N VAL A 137 6.35 -14.88 0.56
CA VAL A 137 5.89 -14.67 1.94
C VAL A 137 4.44 -14.17 1.89
N PRO A 138 3.53 -14.79 2.64
CA PRO A 138 2.15 -14.32 2.71
C PRO A 138 2.06 -12.88 3.22
N SER A 139 1.24 -12.07 2.56
CA SER A 139 0.85 -10.76 3.05
C SER A 139 -0.53 -10.82 3.73
N VAL A 140 -0.78 -9.91 4.65
CA VAL A 140 -2.04 -9.84 5.40
C VAL A 140 -2.68 -8.48 5.25
N LEU A 141 -3.97 -8.46 4.90
CA LEU A 141 -4.74 -7.23 4.94
C LEU A 141 -5.03 -6.85 6.40
N VAL A 142 -4.53 -5.69 6.80
CA VAL A 142 -4.73 -5.13 8.13
C VAL A 142 -5.81 -4.07 8.07
N THR A 143 -6.90 -4.32 8.78
CA THR A 143 -8.06 -3.45 8.93
C THR A 143 -8.24 -3.08 10.40
N LYS A 144 -9.21 -2.23 10.69
CA LYS A 144 -9.55 -1.87 12.07
C LYS A 144 -9.89 -3.09 12.97
N GLU A 145 -10.33 -4.20 12.37
CA GLU A 145 -10.75 -5.39 13.10
C GLU A 145 -9.56 -6.17 13.69
N ASN A 146 -8.42 -6.19 12.95
CA ASN A 146 -7.23 -6.97 13.34
C ASN A 146 -5.97 -6.12 13.60
N VAL A 147 -6.02 -4.80 13.44
CA VAL A 147 -4.85 -3.91 13.54
C VAL A 147 -4.12 -4.04 14.88
N LYS A 148 -4.83 -4.33 15.97
CA LYS A 148 -4.22 -4.48 17.30
C LYS A 148 -3.22 -5.64 17.40
N GLU A 149 -3.33 -6.64 16.54
CA GLU A 149 -2.41 -7.78 16.48
C GLU A 149 -1.04 -7.37 15.92
N TYR A 150 -0.98 -6.29 15.14
CA TYR A 150 0.21 -5.77 14.45
C TYR A 150 0.83 -4.55 15.14
N MET A 151 0.12 -3.92 16.06
CA MET A 151 0.63 -2.80 16.87
C MET A 151 1.47 -3.35 18.02
N LYS A 152 2.78 -3.05 18.03
CA LYS A 152 3.73 -3.41 19.10
C LYS A 152 4.08 -2.21 19.95
#